data_e9692a215f7cfed108be98f30e186ce9
#
_entry.id   e9692a215f7cfed108be98f30e186ce9
#
_cell.length_a   1.000
_cell.length_b   1.000
_cell.length_c   1.000
_cell.angle_alpha   90.00
_cell.angle_beta   90.00
_cell.angle_gamma   90.00
#
_symmetry.space_group_name_H-M   'P 1'
#
loop_
_entity.id
_entity.type
_entity.pdbx_description
1 polymer ?
#
loop_
_entity_poly.entity_id
_entity_poly.type
_entity_poly.pdbx_seq_one_letter_code
_entity_poly.pdbx_strand_id
1 'polypeptide(L)' 'MNVKKGTKVGMHTHPAYFAYAVTAFEYRSTSAGGKTERRKVKKSGVDWSDGESHSVEFMRPAQALVVELK' A
#
# COMPACT_ATOMS: atom_id res chain seq x y z
N MET A 1 8.40 -5.94 3.62
CA MET A 1 7.58 -6.27 2.44
C MET A 1 8.37 -6.00 1.17
N ASN A 2 8.44 -6.99 0.32
CA ASN A 2 9.06 -6.86 -1.00
C ASN A 2 8.04 -7.29 -2.05
N VAL A 3 7.74 -6.41 -3.00
CA VAL A 3 6.81 -6.75 -4.08
C VAL A 3 7.44 -6.41 -5.43
N LYS A 4 7.06 -7.17 -6.43
CA LYS A 4 7.49 -6.95 -7.80
C LYS A 4 6.49 -6.05 -8.52
N LYS A 5 6.95 -5.37 -9.58
CA LYS A 5 6.08 -4.60 -10.46
C LYS A 5 4.94 -5.49 -10.95
N GLY A 6 3.73 -4.96 -10.92
CA GLY A 6 2.53 -5.67 -11.36
C GLY A 6 1.90 -6.57 -10.30
N THR A 7 2.47 -6.64 -9.10
CA THR A 7 1.89 -7.42 -8.01
C THR A 7 0.52 -6.84 -7.66
N LYS A 8 -0.48 -7.72 -7.61
CA LYS A 8 -1.85 -7.36 -7.22
C LYS A 8 -2.21 -8.05 -5.92
N VAL A 9 -2.77 -7.29 -4.99
CA VAL A 9 -3.30 -7.81 -3.74
C VAL A 9 -4.81 -7.68 -3.80
N GLY A 10 -5.53 -8.79 -3.64
CA GLY A 10 -6.98 -8.79 -3.72
C GLY A 10 -7.64 -7.99 -2.60
N MET A 11 -8.95 -7.79 -2.73
CA MET A 11 -9.72 -7.05 -1.71
C MET A 11 -9.53 -7.70 -0.36
N HIS A 12 -9.14 -6.90 0.64
CA HIS A 12 -8.91 -7.38 2.00
C HIS A 12 -9.18 -6.27 2.99
N THR A 13 -9.41 -6.66 4.24
CA THR A 13 -9.60 -5.73 5.35
C THR A 13 -8.45 -5.92 6.33
N HIS A 14 -7.89 -4.81 6.80
CA HIS A 14 -6.84 -4.88 7.80
C HIS A 14 -6.95 -3.71 8.77
N PRO A 15 -6.34 -3.85 9.98
CA PRO A 15 -6.36 -2.77 10.97
C PRO A 15 -5.53 -1.57 10.52
N ALA A 16 -5.59 -0.49 11.29
CA ALA A 16 -4.75 0.68 11.03
C ALA A 16 -3.29 0.27 10.99
N TYR A 17 -2.55 0.84 10.06
CA TYR A 17 -1.13 0.54 9.90
C TYR A 17 -0.37 1.74 9.35
N PHE A 18 0.94 1.70 9.48
CA PHE A 18 1.80 2.59 8.72
C PHE A 18 2.90 1.80 8.03
N ALA A 19 3.35 2.32 6.91
CA ALA A 19 4.38 1.70 6.11
C ALA A 19 5.53 2.68 5.93
N TYR A 20 6.74 2.24 6.23
CA TYR A 20 7.95 3.02 5.99
C TYR A 20 8.57 2.55 4.68
N ALA A 21 8.70 3.45 3.73
CA ALA A 21 9.22 3.12 2.40
C ALA A 21 10.75 2.99 2.42
N VAL A 22 11.27 1.79 2.21
CA VAL A 22 12.70 1.55 2.07
C VAL A 22 13.15 2.03 0.69
N THR A 23 12.29 1.85 -0.32
CA THR A 23 12.50 2.38 -1.67
C THR A 23 11.28 3.19 -2.08
N ALA A 24 11.46 4.14 -3.00
CA ALA A 24 10.32 4.86 -3.56
C ALA A 24 9.46 3.88 -4.38
N PHE A 25 8.13 4.00 -4.25
CA PHE A 25 7.23 3.15 -5.02
C PHE A 25 5.92 3.86 -5.31
N GLU A 26 5.14 3.26 -6.20
CA GLU A 26 3.84 3.76 -6.61
C GLU A 26 2.86 2.61 -6.66
N TYR A 27 1.65 2.84 -6.14
CA TYR A 27 0.61 1.82 -6.17
C TYR A 27 -0.74 2.45 -6.45
N ARG A 28 -1.67 1.61 -6.91
CA ARG A 28 -3.06 1.98 -7.13
C ARG A 28 -3.91 1.21 -6.12
N SER A 29 -4.69 1.95 -5.34
CA SER A 29 -5.57 1.39 -4.32
C SER A 29 -7.01 1.56 -4.74
N THR A 30 -7.80 0.48 -4.68
CA THR A 30 -9.23 0.52 -4.97
C THR A 30 -9.98 0.18 -3.70
N SER A 31 -10.83 1.11 -3.24
CA SER A 31 -11.64 0.91 -2.03
C SER A 31 -12.80 -0.03 -2.28
N ALA A 32 -13.45 -0.49 -1.19
CA ALA A 32 -14.62 -1.34 -1.27
C ALA A 32 -15.77 -0.70 -2.06
N GLY A 33 -15.84 0.64 -2.07
CA GLY A 33 -16.82 1.36 -2.86
C GLY A 33 -16.48 1.53 -4.33
N GLY A 34 -15.35 0.98 -4.77
CA GLY A 34 -14.92 1.04 -6.17
C GLY A 34 -14.11 2.28 -6.53
N LYS A 35 -13.82 3.14 -5.57
CA LYS A 35 -13.02 4.34 -5.81
C LYS A 35 -11.54 3.97 -5.88
N THR A 36 -10.88 4.40 -6.96
CA THR A 36 -9.45 4.11 -7.18
C THR A 36 -8.62 5.36 -6.99
N GLU A 37 -7.52 5.22 -6.26
CA GLU A 37 -6.56 6.29 -6.03
C GLU A 37 -5.15 5.79 -6.36
N ARG A 38 -4.36 6.64 -7.02
CA ARG A 38 -2.95 6.38 -7.26
C ARG A 38 -2.15 7.11 -6.19
N ARG A 39 -1.25 6.40 -5.54
CA ARG A 39 -0.40 6.97 -4.49
C ARG A 39 1.07 6.74 -4.81
N LYS A 40 1.87 7.77 -4.57
CA LYS A 40 3.32 7.70 -4.71
C LYS A 40 3.94 7.90 -3.34
N VAL A 41 4.85 7.01 -2.97
CA VAL A 41 5.57 7.11 -1.70
C VAL A 41 7.05 7.29 -2.01
N LYS A 42 7.63 8.34 -1.45
CA LYS A 42 9.05 8.63 -1.63
C LYS A 42 9.88 7.74 -0.72
N LYS A 43 11.14 7.49 -1.11
CA LYS A 43 12.11 6.81 -0.25
C LYS A 43 12.14 7.49 1.12
N SER A 44 12.12 6.69 2.18
CA SER A 44 12.07 7.14 3.57
C SER A 44 10.76 7.85 3.96
N GLY A 45 9.74 7.80 3.09
CA GLY A 45 8.43 8.33 3.40
C GLY A 45 7.62 7.34 4.25
N VAL A 46 6.61 7.88 4.94
CA VAL A 46 5.70 7.07 5.75
C VAL A 46 4.30 7.21 5.17
N ASP A 47 3.63 6.09 4.96
CA ASP A 47 2.25 6.04 4.50
C ASP A 47 1.38 5.51 5.64
N TRP A 48 0.35 6.27 6.00
CA TRP A 48 -0.55 5.93 7.09
C TRP A 48 -1.92 5.50 6.55
N SER A 49 -2.52 4.48 7.16
CA SER A 49 -3.87 4.08 6.86
C SER A 49 -4.63 3.82 8.15
N ASP A 50 -5.88 4.29 8.21
CA ASP A 50 -6.77 4.09 9.37
C ASP A 50 -7.37 2.69 9.42
N GLY A 51 -7.01 1.83 8.49
CA GLY A 51 -7.62 0.51 8.37
C GLY A 51 -8.86 0.58 7.50
N GLU A 52 -8.84 -0.18 6.42
CA GLU A 52 -9.95 -0.18 5.47
C GLU A 52 -9.93 -1.45 4.62
N SER A 53 -11.01 -1.66 3.89
CA SER A 53 -11.06 -2.73 2.89
C SER A 53 -10.63 -2.15 1.55
N HIS A 54 -9.60 -2.74 0.95
CA HIS A 54 -9.13 -2.28 -0.34
C HIS A 54 -8.39 -3.38 -1.09
N SER A 55 -8.22 -3.17 -2.38
CA SER A 55 -7.30 -3.94 -3.21
C SER A 55 -6.18 -3.02 -3.68
N VAL A 56 -5.01 -3.58 -3.94
CA VAL A 56 -3.82 -2.80 -4.30
C VAL A 56 -3.13 -3.42 -5.49
N GLU A 57 -2.67 -2.57 -6.41
CA GLU A 57 -1.82 -2.97 -7.52
C GLU A 57 -0.55 -2.14 -7.48
N PHE A 58 0.61 -2.80 -7.40
CA PHE A 58 1.88 -2.10 -7.37
C PHE A 58 2.37 -1.80 -8.78
N MET A 59 2.60 -0.51 -9.06
CA MET A 59 3.03 -0.05 -10.37
C MET A 59 4.54 -0.15 -10.55
N ARG A 60 5.29 -0.29 -9.44
CA ARG A 60 6.75 -0.43 -9.42
C ARG A 60 7.14 -1.42 -8.33
N PRO A 61 8.35 -2.03 -8.42
CA PRO A 61 8.83 -2.83 -7.31
C PRO A 61 8.85 -2.00 -6.03
N ALA A 62 8.41 -2.59 -4.93
CA ALA A 62 8.31 -1.89 -3.65
C ALA A 62 9.00 -2.66 -2.55
N GLN A 63 9.67 -1.93 -1.65
CA GLN A 63 10.26 -2.48 -0.45
C GLN A 63 9.90 -1.57 0.71
N ALA A 64 9.23 -2.11 1.72
CA ALA A 64 8.73 -1.31 2.82
C ALA A 64 8.66 -2.13 4.11
N LEU A 65 8.76 -1.42 5.24
CA LEU A 65 8.44 -1.98 6.56
C LEU A 65 7.00 -1.58 6.89
N VAL A 66 6.17 -2.57 7.17
CA VAL A 66 4.76 -2.35 7.50
C VAL A 66 4.53 -2.69 8.96
N VAL A 67 3.95 -1.74 9.72
CA VAL A 67 3.62 -1.95 11.13
C VAL A 67 2.11 -1.82 11.27
N GLU A 68 1.46 -2.90 11.67
CA GLU A 68 0.03 -2.91 11.92
C GLU A 68 -0.24 -2.59 13.38
N LEU A 69 -1.22 -1.73 13.63
CA LEU A 69 -1.65 -1.37 14.98
C LEU A 69 -2.88 -2.20 15.34
N LYS A 70 -2.80 -2.87 16.46
CA LYS A 70 -3.91 -3.70 16.94
C LYS A 70 -4.70 -2.98 18.01
#